data_c3be2c7e4130ba62e3db376a0c9aec93
#
_entry.id   c3be2c7e4130ba62e3db376a0c9aec93
#
_cell.length_a   1.000
_cell.length_b   1.000
_cell.length_c   1.000
_cell.angle_alpha   90.00
_cell.angle_beta   90.00
_cell.angle_gamma   90.00
#
_symmetry.space_group_name_H-M   'P 1'
#
loop_
_entity.id
_entity.type
_entity.pdbx_description
1 polymer ?
#
loop_
_entity_poly.entity_id
_entity_poly.type
_entity_poly.pdbx_seq_one_letter_code
_entity_poly.pdbx_strand_id
1 'polypeptide(L)'
;MIALFFHQGNEGLALGVLFVKAGYSRLKYMVLAATFVVVTPLGVAIGIGVSNNYNGESKAALGTEGVFDAVSGILIYNGLCDLIVPTFSDDDLPQSWMLQVSGFGALYTGAAIMALIAKWA
;
A
#
# COMPACT_ATOMS: atom_id res chain seq x y z
N MET A 1 0.43 2.11 16.45
CA MET A 1 -0.96 2.54 16.21
C MET A 1 -1.04 3.85 15.38
N ILE A 2 -0.36 4.94 15.79
CA ILE A 2 -0.37 6.21 15.03
C ILE A 2 0.21 6.04 13.62
N ALA A 3 1.35 5.35 13.51
CA ALA A 3 1.98 5.05 12.22
C ALA A 3 1.04 4.29 11.27
N LEU A 4 0.35 3.27 11.77
CA LEU A 4 -0.60 2.48 11.00
C LEU A 4 -1.80 3.32 10.53
N PHE A 5 -2.28 4.26 11.37
CA PHE A 5 -3.35 5.17 11.00
C PHE A 5 -2.97 6.06 9.79
N PHE A 6 -1.77 6.66 9.82
CA PHE A 6 -1.30 7.47 8.70
C PHE A 6 -1.04 6.64 7.44
N HIS A 7 -0.46 5.44 7.59
CA HIS A 7 -0.24 4.51 6.48
C HIS A 7 -1.56 4.16 5.80
N GLN A 8 -2.51 3.66 6.56
CA GLN A 8 -3.81 3.26 6.07
C GLN A 8 -4.62 4.43 5.49
N GLY A 9 -4.50 5.62 6.09
CA GLY A 9 -5.14 6.82 5.58
C GLY A 9 -4.63 7.22 4.20
N ASN A 10 -3.31 7.19 4.00
CA ASN A 10 -2.70 7.49 2.70
C ASN A 10 -3.06 6.45 1.64
N GLU A 11 -3.07 5.16 1.99
CA GLU A 11 -3.52 4.09 1.09
C GLU A 11 -4.99 4.26 0.71
N GLY A 12 -5.85 4.57 1.68
CA GLY A 12 -7.27 4.83 1.43
C GLY A 12 -7.51 6.01 0.50
N LEU A 13 -6.73 7.09 0.62
CA LEU A 13 -6.77 8.24 -0.30
C LEU A 13 -6.35 7.83 -1.71
N ALA A 14 -5.24 7.09 -1.85
CA ALA A 14 -4.75 6.62 -3.14
C ALA A 14 -5.78 5.71 -3.83
N LEU A 15 -6.35 4.74 -3.11
CA LEU A 15 -7.40 3.87 -3.62
C LEU A 15 -8.66 4.65 -4.02
N GLY A 16 -9.06 5.65 -3.24
CA GLY A 16 -10.18 6.51 -3.55
C GLY A 16 -10.01 7.23 -4.90
N VAL A 17 -8.83 7.79 -5.15
CA VAL A 17 -8.50 8.43 -6.43
C VAL A 17 -8.54 7.43 -7.58
N LEU A 18 -7.97 6.23 -7.40
CA LEU A 18 -7.99 5.18 -8.43
C LEU A 18 -9.41 4.72 -8.75
N PHE A 19 -10.27 4.55 -7.76
CA PHE A 19 -11.67 4.15 -7.98
C PHE A 19 -12.47 5.20 -8.73
N VAL A 20 -12.22 6.49 -8.47
CA VAL A 20 -12.83 7.60 -9.20
C VAL A 20 -12.34 7.63 -10.65
N LYS A 21 -11.03 7.50 -10.88
CA LYS A 21 -10.44 7.44 -12.23
C LYS A 21 -10.96 6.24 -13.03
N ALA A 22 -11.13 5.09 -12.39
CA ALA A 22 -11.65 3.87 -13.01
C ALA A 22 -13.15 3.94 -13.36
N GLY A 23 -13.85 5.00 -12.95
CA GLY A 23 -15.28 5.18 -13.26
C GLY A 23 -16.19 4.11 -12.65
N TYR A 24 -15.81 3.54 -11.52
CA TYR A 24 -16.60 2.48 -10.88
C TYR A 24 -17.97 2.97 -10.40
N SER A 25 -18.97 2.12 -10.54
CA SER A 25 -20.29 2.37 -9.99
C SER A 25 -20.24 2.49 -8.46
N ARG A 26 -21.16 3.24 -7.87
CA ARG A 26 -21.22 3.45 -6.40
C ARG A 26 -21.17 2.14 -5.61
N LEU A 27 -21.88 1.11 -6.08
CA LEU A 27 -21.91 -0.18 -5.42
C LEU A 27 -20.54 -0.85 -5.43
N LYS A 28 -19.84 -0.87 -6.58
CA LYS A 28 -18.49 -1.42 -6.68
C LYS A 28 -17.51 -0.66 -5.79
N TYR A 29 -17.57 0.67 -5.80
CA TYR A 29 -16.77 1.52 -4.93
C TYR A 29 -16.99 1.15 -3.45
N MET A 30 -18.24 1.06 -3.01
CA MET A 30 -18.57 0.74 -1.61
C MET A 30 -18.08 -0.65 -1.20
N VAL A 31 -18.23 -1.66 -2.08
CA VAL A 31 -17.76 -3.03 -1.80
C VAL A 31 -16.24 -3.06 -1.68
N LEU A 32 -15.52 -2.43 -2.61
CA LEU A 32 -14.06 -2.39 -2.58
C LEU A 32 -13.54 -1.62 -1.36
N ALA A 33 -14.14 -0.48 -1.03
CA ALA A 33 -13.79 0.30 0.15
C ALA A 33 -14.08 -0.48 1.45
N ALA A 34 -15.21 -1.17 1.54
CA ALA A 34 -15.56 -2.01 2.68
C ALA A 34 -14.56 -3.17 2.83
N THR A 35 -14.18 -3.82 1.72
CA THR A 35 -13.16 -4.88 1.71
C THR A 35 -11.83 -4.36 2.26
N PHE A 36 -11.39 -3.19 1.79
CA PHE A 36 -10.15 -2.56 2.25
C PHE A 36 -10.18 -2.27 3.76
N VAL A 37 -11.30 -1.75 4.26
CA VAL A 37 -11.47 -1.44 5.70
C VAL A 37 -11.46 -2.70 6.56
N VAL A 38 -12.03 -3.81 6.08
CA VAL A 38 -12.13 -5.07 6.84
C VAL A 38 -10.83 -5.88 6.79
N VAL A 39 -10.15 -5.91 5.65
CA VAL A 39 -8.94 -6.71 5.46
C VAL A 39 -7.81 -6.26 6.40
N THR A 40 -7.67 -4.97 6.67
CA THR A 40 -6.60 -4.44 7.52
C THR A 40 -6.70 -4.91 8.98
N PRO A 41 -7.83 -4.74 9.69
CA PRO A 41 -7.94 -5.26 11.05
C PRO A 41 -7.85 -6.79 11.11
N LEU A 42 -8.34 -7.49 10.07
CA LEU A 42 -8.21 -8.93 9.97
C LEU A 42 -6.74 -9.34 9.86
N GLY A 43 -5.96 -8.66 9.02
CA GLY A 43 -4.51 -8.88 8.90
C GLY A 43 -3.78 -8.65 10.21
N VAL A 44 -4.12 -7.58 10.94
CA VAL A 44 -3.55 -7.30 12.27
C VAL A 44 -3.89 -8.41 13.26
N ALA A 45 -5.15 -8.87 13.30
CA ALA A 45 -5.56 -9.95 14.18
C ALA A 45 -4.82 -11.27 13.89
N ILE A 46 -4.66 -11.62 12.61
CA ILE A 46 -3.87 -12.78 12.18
C ILE A 46 -2.41 -12.60 12.58
N GLY A 47 -1.82 -11.42 12.35
CA GLY A 47 -0.44 -11.11 12.72
C GLY A 47 -0.17 -11.26 14.21
N ILE A 48 -1.08 -10.79 15.07
CA ILE A 48 -1.01 -11.00 16.53
C ILE A 48 -1.08 -12.48 16.87
N GLY A 49 -2.00 -13.23 16.25
CA GLY A 49 -2.12 -14.66 16.47
C GLY A 49 -0.86 -15.44 16.10
N VAL A 50 -0.25 -15.09 14.96
CA VAL A 50 1.02 -15.68 14.53
C VAL A 50 2.15 -15.30 15.47
N SER A 51 2.27 -14.02 15.83
CA SER A 51 3.33 -13.51 16.71
C SER A 51 3.33 -14.18 18.09
N ASN A 52 2.16 -14.41 18.69
CA ASN A 52 2.03 -15.06 19.98
C ASN A 52 2.47 -16.54 19.97
N ASN A 53 2.45 -17.20 18.83
CA ASN A 53 2.84 -18.60 18.66
C ASN A 53 4.16 -18.76 17.90
N TYR A 54 4.85 -17.64 17.62
CA TYR A 54 6.05 -17.64 16.80
C TYR A 54 7.24 -18.20 17.58
N ASN A 55 7.77 -19.30 17.07
CA ASN A 55 9.05 -19.86 17.50
C ASN A 55 10.01 -19.80 16.31
N GLY A 56 10.96 -18.86 16.34
CA GLY A 56 11.87 -18.56 15.24
C GLY A 56 12.70 -19.73 14.71
N GLU A 57 12.85 -20.80 15.49
CA GLU A 57 13.59 -22.01 15.10
C GLU A 57 12.70 -23.06 14.43
N SER A 58 11.40 -22.81 14.33
CA SER A 58 10.46 -23.79 13.77
C SER A 58 10.37 -23.70 12.24
N LYS A 59 10.09 -24.83 11.57
CA LYS A 59 9.79 -24.84 10.12
C LYS A 59 8.58 -23.99 9.75
N ALA A 60 7.66 -23.80 10.68
CA ALA A 60 6.50 -22.93 10.52
C ALA A 60 6.90 -21.45 10.46
N ALA A 61 7.92 -21.04 11.22
CA ALA A 61 8.47 -19.69 11.18
C ALA A 61 9.07 -19.38 9.79
N LEU A 62 9.90 -20.27 9.25
CA LEU A 62 10.47 -20.13 7.91
C LEU A 62 9.39 -20.01 6.83
N GLY A 63 8.31 -20.81 6.94
CA GLY A 63 7.18 -20.73 6.02
C GLY A 63 6.46 -19.37 6.12
N THR A 64 6.27 -18.87 7.32
CA THR A 64 5.63 -17.57 7.57
C THR A 64 6.47 -16.42 7.01
N GLU A 65 7.78 -16.42 7.25
CA GLU A 65 8.73 -15.44 6.70
C GLU A 65 8.70 -15.46 5.17
N GLY A 66 8.78 -16.64 4.56
CA GLY A 66 8.73 -16.78 3.10
C GLY A 66 7.43 -16.24 2.49
N VAL A 67 6.29 -16.41 3.16
CA VAL A 67 5.01 -15.82 2.71
C VAL A 67 5.06 -14.29 2.81
N PHE A 68 5.55 -13.73 3.91
CA PHE A 68 5.66 -12.27 4.06
C PHE A 68 6.63 -11.66 3.04
N ASP A 69 7.75 -12.31 2.77
CA ASP A 69 8.71 -11.86 1.76
C ASP A 69 8.11 -11.90 0.35
N ALA A 70 7.41 -12.97 0.00
CA ALA A 70 6.72 -13.07 -1.29
C ALA A 70 5.64 -11.99 -1.45
N VAL A 71 4.82 -11.75 -0.43
CA VAL A 71 3.79 -10.69 -0.44
C VAL A 71 4.44 -9.32 -0.58
N SER A 72 5.53 -9.06 0.14
CA SER A 72 6.28 -7.80 0.03
C SER A 72 6.81 -7.59 -1.38
N GLY A 73 7.37 -8.62 -2.01
CA GLY A 73 7.82 -8.57 -3.40
C GLY A 73 6.69 -8.26 -4.39
N ILE A 74 5.52 -8.88 -4.21
CA ILE A 74 4.33 -8.62 -5.04
C ILE A 74 3.87 -7.16 -4.87
N LEU A 75 3.84 -6.65 -3.63
CA LEU A 75 3.44 -5.25 -3.36
C LEU A 75 4.41 -4.25 -3.99
N ILE A 76 5.71 -4.50 -3.94
CA ILE A 76 6.73 -3.66 -4.60
C ILE A 76 6.51 -3.68 -6.12
N TYR A 77 6.33 -4.87 -6.69
CA TYR A 77 6.08 -5.00 -8.14
C TYR A 77 4.82 -4.24 -8.56
N ASN A 78 3.70 -4.44 -7.88
CA ASN A 78 2.45 -3.75 -8.19
C ASN A 78 2.58 -2.23 -8.01
N GLY A 79 3.25 -1.77 -6.95
CA GLY A 79 3.49 -0.35 -6.72
C GLY A 79 4.30 0.29 -7.84
N LEU A 80 5.36 -0.38 -8.30
CA LEU A 80 6.21 0.13 -9.38
C LEU A 80 5.53 0.00 -10.75
N CYS A 81 5.09 -1.20 -11.10
CA CYS A 81 4.65 -1.51 -12.47
C CYS A 81 3.20 -1.12 -12.75
N ASP A 82 2.31 -1.26 -11.77
CA ASP A 82 0.88 -1.05 -11.96
C ASP A 82 0.42 0.35 -11.53
N LEU A 83 1.18 1.03 -10.68
CA LEU A 83 0.82 2.37 -10.19
C LEU A 83 1.78 3.45 -10.68
N ILE A 84 3.08 3.33 -10.42
CA ILE A 84 4.05 4.39 -10.73
C ILE A 84 4.27 4.48 -12.23
N VAL A 85 4.60 3.39 -12.90
CA VAL A 85 4.89 3.42 -14.34
C VAL A 85 3.71 3.95 -15.15
N PRO A 86 2.47 3.47 -15.02
CA PRO A 86 1.34 4.03 -15.75
C PRO A 86 1.10 5.50 -15.42
N THR A 87 1.18 5.88 -14.14
CA THR A 87 0.93 7.26 -13.71
C THR A 87 1.90 8.26 -14.34
N PHE A 88 3.16 7.87 -14.53
CA PHE A 88 4.19 8.75 -15.09
C PHE A 88 4.43 8.56 -16.60
N SER A 89 3.88 7.50 -17.20
CA SER A 89 3.98 7.21 -18.65
C SER A 89 2.75 7.62 -19.43
N ASP A 90 1.64 7.92 -18.76
CA ASP A 90 0.38 8.25 -19.40
C ASP A 90 0.40 9.69 -19.95
N ASP A 91 -0.24 9.90 -21.11
CA ASP A 91 -0.42 11.23 -21.74
C ASP A 91 -1.23 12.20 -20.87
N ASP A 92 -1.82 11.71 -19.77
CA ASP A 92 -2.55 12.50 -18.77
C ASP A 92 -1.66 13.37 -17.89
N LEU A 93 -0.35 13.07 -17.77
CA LEU A 93 0.60 14.01 -17.18
C LEU A 93 0.90 15.08 -18.24
N PRO A 94 0.43 16.33 -18.03
CA PRO A 94 0.74 17.40 -18.98
C PRO A 94 2.25 17.43 -19.21
N GLN A 95 2.69 17.60 -20.44
CA GLN A 95 4.10 17.66 -20.85
C GLN A 95 4.86 18.86 -20.22
N SER A 96 4.28 19.47 -19.18
CA SER A 96 4.88 20.51 -18.37
C SER A 96 5.90 19.90 -17.43
N TRP A 97 7.17 20.28 -17.61
CA TRP A 97 8.26 19.87 -16.73
C TRP A 97 7.97 20.16 -15.26
N MET A 98 7.23 21.25 -14.98
CA MET A 98 6.87 21.63 -13.62
C MET A 98 5.95 20.59 -12.94
N LEU A 99 5.00 20.01 -13.68
CA LEU A 99 4.13 18.96 -13.18
C LEU A 99 4.86 17.63 -12.99
N GLN A 100 5.80 17.31 -13.86
CA GLN A 100 6.66 16.14 -13.71
C GLN A 100 7.53 16.27 -12.45
N VAL A 101 8.22 17.38 -12.27
CA VAL A 101 9.06 17.63 -11.08
C VAL A 101 8.23 17.62 -9.81
N SER A 102 7.03 18.23 -9.81
CA SER A 102 6.15 18.18 -8.63
C SER A 102 5.62 16.78 -8.35
N GLY A 103 5.32 15.99 -9.38
CA GLY A 103 4.89 14.59 -9.23
C GLY A 103 5.99 13.70 -8.63
N PHE A 104 7.20 13.77 -9.15
CA PHE A 104 8.34 13.07 -8.58
C PHE A 104 8.68 13.59 -7.17
N GLY A 105 8.61 14.89 -6.93
CA GLY A 105 8.78 15.49 -5.60
C GLY A 105 7.77 14.94 -4.59
N ALA A 106 6.50 14.84 -4.96
CA ALA A 106 5.46 14.25 -4.13
C ALA A 106 5.72 12.76 -3.85
N LEU A 107 6.12 11.99 -4.89
CA LEU A 107 6.46 10.57 -4.76
C LEU A 107 7.60 10.35 -3.75
N TYR A 108 8.72 11.04 -3.92
CA TYR A 108 9.87 10.90 -3.03
C TYR A 108 9.57 11.40 -1.61
N THR A 109 8.81 12.49 -1.48
CA THR A 109 8.39 13.01 -0.16
C THR A 109 7.49 12.01 0.54
N GLY A 110 6.51 11.43 -0.16
CA GLY A 110 5.63 10.40 0.38
C GLY A 110 6.41 9.17 0.84
N ALA A 111 7.31 8.66 0.00
CA ALA A 111 8.16 7.52 0.34
C ALA A 111 9.06 7.81 1.56
N ALA A 112 9.66 9.01 1.63
CA ALA A 112 10.50 9.41 2.76
C ALA A 112 9.70 9.50 4.06
N ILE A 113 8.50 10.08 4.03
CA ILE A 113 7.61 10.16 5.20
C ILE A 113 7.23 8.76 5.67
N MET A 114 6.86 7.86 4.75
CA MET A 114 6.50 6.49 5.10
C MET A 114 7.69 5.72 5.68
N ALA A 115 8.90 5.89 5.13
CA ALA A 115 10.12 5.29 5.67
C ALA A 115 10.46 5.81 7.08
N LEU A 116 10.24 7.10 7.33
CA LEU A 116 10.40 7.67 8.67
C LEU A 116 9.40 7.09 9.66
N ILE A 117 8.13 7.00 9.28
CA ILE A 117 7.07 6.43 10.13
C ILE A 117 7.36 4.95 10.44
N ALA A 118 7.84 4.18 9.46
CA ALA A 118 8.18 2.78 9.64
C ALA A 118 9.30 2.54 10.68
N LYS A 119 10.16 3.53 10.91
CA LYS A 119 11.22 3.44 11.94
C LYS A 119 10.67 3.35 13.37
N TRP A 120 9.44 3.85 13.61
CA TRP A 120 8.77 3.86 14.92
C TRP A 120 7.47 3.03 14.95
N ALA A 121 7.22 2.24 13.90
CA ALA A 121 6.04 1.38 13.79
C ALA A 121 6.22 -0.01 14.46
#